data_431e78e8724c3d9a639761cac9a5388d
#
_entry.id   431e78e8724c3d9a639761cac9a5388d
#
_cell.length_a   1.000
_cell.length_b   1.000
_cell.length_c   1.000
_cell.angle_alpha   90.00
_cell.angle_beta   90.00
_cell.angle_gamma   90.00
#
_symmetry.space_group_name_H-M   'P 1'
#
loop_
_entity.id
_entity.type
_entity.pdbx_description
1 polymer ?
#
loop_
_entity_poly.entity_id
_entity_poly.type
_entity_poly.pdbx_seq_one_letter_code
_entity_poly.pdbx_strand_id
1 'polypeptide(L)'
;MLEVNPQTALPDAQEGLSIAEAARRTGVSVHTLRYYERAGLVVTTVDRTVGGWRRYRKIDLDWIVVCTKLRATGMPIRTIRHYAELVAAGPGNERERLALLEAHRGEVTARLAEVRESLDLISHKIDVYRGRLAAGDADRLWAPDPGHD
;
A
#
# COMPACT_ATOMS: atom_id res chain seq x y z
N MET A 1 -13.88 -8.55 3.30
CA MET A 1 -14.66 -7.30 3.26
C MET A 1 -14.05 -6.35 4.29
N LEU A 2 -13.45 -5.28 3.86
CA LEU A 2 -13.07 -4.21 4.77
C LEU A 2 -14.37 -3.50 5.14
N GLU A 3 -14.99 -3.90 6.25
CA GLU A 3 -16.00 -3.08 6.88
C GLU A 3 -15.29 -1.79 7.30
N VAL A 4 -15.62 -0.72 6.61
CA VAL A 4 -15.31 0.61 7.10
C VAL A 4 -16.09 0.75 8.39
N ASN A 5 -15.37 0.83 9.51
CA ASN A 5 -15.95 0.99 10.83
C ASN A 5 -16.87 2.24 10.80
N PRO A 6 -18.19 2.07 11.04
CA PRO A 6 -19.13 3.17 10.93
C PRO A 6 -18.98 4.25 12.02
N GLN A 7 -18.01 4.12 12.92
CA GLN A 7 -17.84 5.06 14.03
C GLN A 7 -16.81 6.17 13.77
N THR A 8 -16.24 6.26 12.56
CA THR A 8 -15.55 7.47 12.15
C THR A 8 -16.43 8.22 11.15
N ALA A 9 -17.62 8.57 11.57
CA ALA A 9 -18.45 9.52 10.86
C ALA A 9 -17.72 10.86 10.83
N LEU A 10 -17.05 11.14 9.72
CA LEU A 10 -16.61 12.48 9.39
C LEU A 10 -17.86 13.38 9.33
N PRO A 11 -17.82 14.60 9.86
CA PRO A 11 -18.95 15.52 9.74
C PRO A 11 -19.32 15.65 8.26
N ASP A 12 -20.61 15.72 7.99
CA ASP A 12 -21.23 15.88 6.68
C ASP A 12 -20.44 16.87 5.81
N ALA A 13 -19.57 16.34 4.96
CA ALA A 13 -18.83 17.17 4.03
C ALA A 13 -19.68 17.40 2.77
N GLN A 14 -20.81 18.09 2.92
CA GLN A 14 -21.58 18.59 1.77
C GLN A 14 -20.77 19.60 0.94
N GLU A 15 -19.65 20.09 1.48
CA GLU A 15 -18.84 21.11 0.83
C GLU A 15 -17.48 20.63 0.32
N GLY A 16 -17.08 19.37 0.60
CA GLY A 16 -15.76 18.85 0.24
C GLY A 16 -14.60 19.52 1.00
N LEU A 17 -13.46 18.85 1.03
CA LEU A 17 -12.26 19.29 1.74
C LEU A 17 -11.25 19.90 0.76
N SER A 18 -10.44 20.85 1.26
CA SER A 18 -9.26 21.31 0.51
C SER A 18 -8.22 20.19 0.35
N ILE A 19 -7.31 20.34 -0.60
CA ILE A 19 -6.21 19.39 -0.79
C ILE A 19 -5.34 19.26 0.47
N ALA A 20 -5.12 20.36 1.21
CA ALA A 20 -4.35 20.34 2.45
C ALA A 20 -5.05 19.52 3.53
N GLU A 21 -6.36 19.66 3.68
CA GLU A 21 -7.16 18.88 4.61
C GLU A 21 -7.23 17.40 4.20
N ALA A 22 -7.41 17.13 2.92
CA ALA A 22 -7.37 15.77 2.37
C ALA A 22 -6.02 15.10 2.66
N ALA A 23 -4.90 15.79 2.48
CA ALA A 23 -3.57 15.30 2.81
C ALA A 23 -3.44 14.94 4.30
N ARG A 24 -3.90 15.80 5.20
CA ARG A 24 -3.87 15.52 6.64
C ARG A 24 -4.70 14.29 7.01
N ARG A 25 -5.89 14.13 6.45
CA ARG A 25 -6.80 13.03 6.78
C ARG A 25 -6.39 11.70 6.20
N THR A 26 -5.79 11.69 5.03
CA THR A 26 -5.33 10.47 4.36
C THR A 26 -3.91 10.06 4.74
N GLY A 27 -3.14 10.96 5.33
CA GLY A 27 -1.71 10.77 5.56
C GLY A 27 -0.86 10.81 4.28
N VAL A 28 -1.43 11.27 3.17
CA VAL A 28 -0.79 11.36 1.85
C VAL A 28 -0.39 12.81 1.59
N SER A 29 0.81 13.04 1.08
CA SER A 29 1.27 14.40 0.78
C SER A 29 0.44 15.07 -0.31
N VAL A 30 0.35 16.41 -0.27
CA VAL A 30 -0.29 17.20 -1.33
C VAL A 30 0.31 16.90 -2.70
N HIS A 31 1.62 16.71 -2.77
CA HIS A 31 2.31 16.33 -4.01
C HIS A 31 1.82 14.98 -4.55
N THR A 32 1.67 13.99 -3.69
CA THR A 32 1.16 12.67 -4.06
C THR A 32 -0.31 12.72 -4.49
N LEU A 33 -1.14 13.52 -3.82
CA LEU A 33 -2.55 13.71 -4.21
C LEU A 33 -2.66 14.31 -5.62
N ARG A 34 -1.85 15.32 -5.93
CA ARG A 34 -1.78 15.89 -7.29
C ARG A 34 -1.29 14.88 -8.32
N TYR A 35 -0.33 14.06 -7.94
CA TYR A 35 0.15 12.97 -8.79
C TYR A 35 -0.94 11.94 -9.08
N TYR A 36 -1.70 11.51 -8.09
CA TYR A 36 -2.81 10.57 -8.26
C TYR A 36 -3.88 11.12 -9.20
N GLU A 37 -4.23 12.39 -9.08
CA GLU A 37 -5.16 13.05 -10.00
C GLU A 37 -4.63 13.03 -11.43
N ARG A 38 -3.39 13.45 -11.66
CA ARG A 38 -2.76 13.47 -12.99
C ARG A 38 -2.58 12.08 -13.59
N ALA A 39 -2.30 11.09 -12.77
CA ALA A 39 -2.09 9.72 -13.21
C ALA A 39 -3.38 8.95 -13.49
N GLY A 40 -4.55 9.57 -13.30
CA GLY A 40 -5.84 8.94 -13.51
C GLY A 40 -6.20 7.89 -12.48
N LEU A 41 -5.69 8.03 -11.26
CA LEU A 41 -5.96 7.09 -10.17
C LEU A 41 -7.19 7.49 -9.35
N VAL A 42 -7.77 8.66 -9.57
CA VAL A 42 -8.96 9.14 -8.89
C VAL A 42 -10.20 8.67 -9.67
N VAL A 43 -11.10 7.99 -8.98
CA VAL A 43 -12.30 7.36 -9.58
C VAL A 43 -13.35 8.39 -9.97
N THR A 44 -13.40 9.50 -9.22
CA THR A 44 -14.34 10.59 -9.47
C THR A 44 -13.60 11.84 -9.91
N THR A 45 -14.27 12.66 -10.71
CA THR A 45 -13.73 13.99 -11.02
C THR A 45 -13.66 14.79 -9.72
N VAL A 46 -12.48 15.27 -9.37
CA VAL A 46 -12.30 16.15 -8.21
C VAL A 46 -12.97 17.47 -8.51
N ASP A 47 -14.00 17.80 -7.73
CA ASP A 47 -14.72 19.07 -7.89
C ASP A 47 -13.79 20.25 -7.59
N ARG A 48 -14.06 21.37 -8.25
CA ARG A 48 -13.34 22.61 -8.05
C ARG A 48 -14.30 23.70 -7.64
N THR A 49 -13.83 24.61 -6.76
CA THR A 49 -14.56 25.84 -6.45
C THR A 49 -14.57 26.78 -7.67
N VAL A 50 -15.38 27.85 -7.61
CA VAL A 50 -15.38 28.92 -8.61
C VAL A 50 -13.98 29.53 -8.81
N GLY A 51 -13.13 29.53 -7.76
CA GLY A 51 -11.73 29.98 -7.83
C GLY A 51 -10.74 28.90 -8.33
N GLY A 52 -11.22 27.74 -8.78
CA GLY A 52 -10.37 26.65 -9.30
C GLY A 52 -9.69 25.77 -8.21
N TRP A 53 -10.06 25.91 -6.96
CA TRP A 53 -9.51 25.10 -5.87
C TRP A 53 -10.14 23.71 -5.82
N ARG A 54 -9.32 22.67 -5.62
CA ARG A 54 -9.78 21.29 -5.49
C ARG A 54 -10.63 21.11 -4.23
N ARG A 55 -11.72 20.30 -4.39
CA ARG A 55 -12.58 19.86 -3.29
C ARG A 55 -12.66 18.35 -3.29
N TYR A 56 -12.27 17.73 -2.17
CA TYR A 56 -12.27 16.28 -1.98
C TYR A 56 -13.47 15.88 -1.13
N ARG A 57 -14.28 14.96 -1.64
CA ARG A 57 -15.40 14.35 -0.92
C ARG A 57 -14.95 13.10 -0.17
N LYS A 58 -15.79 12.58 0.72
CA LYS A 58 -15.48 11.35 1.46
C LYS A 58 -15.09 10.20 0.53
N ILE A 59 -15.82 10.00 -0.56
CA ILE A 59 -15.52 8.95 -1.53
C ILE A 59 -14.13 9.10 -2.16
N ASP A 60 -13.68 10.31 -2.40
CA ASP A 60 -12.34 10.58 -2.93
C ASP A 60 -11.27 10.21 -1.90
N LEU A 61 -11.50 10.53 -0.62
CA LEU A 61 -10.59 10.17 0.46
C LEU A 61 -10.49 8.66 0.65
N ASP A 62 -11.63 7.97 0.68
CA ASP A 62 -11.68 6.52 0.82
C ASP A 62 -10.92 5.85 -0.33
N TRP A 63 -11.08 6.32 -1.56
CA TRP A 63 -10.37 5.82 -2.72
C TRP A 63 -8.85 6.09 -2.66
N ILE A 64 -8.45 7.26 -2.22
CA ILE A 64 -7.03 7.62 -2.03
C ILE A 64 -6.38 6.65 -1.02
N VAL A 65 -7.07 6.32 0.07
CA VAL A 65 -6.58 5.34 1.05
C VAL A 65 -6.41 3.96 0.41
N VAL A 66 -7.37 3.51 -0.41
CA VAL A 66 -7.26 2.25 -1.15
C VAL A 66 -6.05 2.26 -2.08
N CYS A 67 -5.89 3.30 -2.91
CA CYS A 67 -4.74 3.45 -3.80
C CYS A 67 -3.41 3.41 -3.05
N THR A 68 -3.33 4.10 -1.91
CA THR A 68 -2.14 4.14 -1.08
C THR A 68 -1.76 2.75 -0.55
N LYS A 69 -2.74 1.97 -0.10
CA LYS A 69 -2.54 0.61 0.37
C LYS A 69 -2.13 -0.35 -0.76
N LEU A 70 -2.80 -0.27 -1.91
CA LEU A 70 -2.45 -1.06 -3.08
C LEU A 70 -1.01 -0.74 -3.53
N ARG A 71 -0.64 0.52 -3.55
CA ARG A 71 0.70 0.97 -3.90
C ARG A 71 1.76 0.49 -2.91
N ALA A 72 1.45 0.52 -1.62
CA ALA A 72 2.34 0.02 -0.56
C ALA A 72 2.63 -1.48 -0.68
N THR A 73 1.71 -2.25 -1.22
CA THR A 73 1.90 -3.69 -1.48
C THR A 73 2.55 -3.99 -2.83
N GLY A 74 2.96 -2.96 -3.57
CA GLY A 74 3.72 -3.08 -4.82
C GLY A 74 2.86 -3.20 -6.07
N MET A 75 1.55 -2.92 -6.01
CA MET A 75 0.73 -2.89 -7.23
C MET A 75 1.25 -1.82 -8.19
N PRO A 76 1.54 -2.15 -9.46
CA PRO A 76 1.97 -1.16 -10.44
C PRO A 76 0.92 -0.06 -10.66
N ILE A 77 1.37 1.16 -10.91
CA ILE A 77 0.48 2.30 -11.18
C ILE A 77 -0.49 2.01 -12.33
N ARG A 78 -0.03 1.37 -13.39
CA ARG A 78 -0.88 0.97 -14.54
C ARG A 78 -2.04 0.06 -14.10
N THR A 79 -1.78 -0.86 -13.16
CA THR A 79 -2.80 -1.78 -12.65
C THR A 79 -3.81 -1.05 -11.77
N ILE A 80 -3.35 -0.14 -10.92
CA ILE A 80 -4.24 0.72 -10.11
C ILE A 80 -5.11 1.59 -11.02
N ARG A 81 -4.53 2.16 -12.08
CA ARG A 81 -5.28 2.94 -13.07
C ARG A 81 -6.36 2.11 -13.73
N HIS A 82 -6.03 0.92 -14.20
CA HIS A 82 -7.01 0.02 -14.80
C HIS A 82 -8.14 -0.33 -13.82
N TYR A 83 -7.81 -0.61 -12.57
CA TYR A 83 -8.82 -0.82 -11.53
C TYR A 83 -9.70 0.42 -11.32
N ALA A 84 -9.11 1.62 -11.29
CA ALA A 84 -9.83 2.88 -11.18
C ALA A 84 -10.79 3.09 -12.36
N GLU A 85 -10.35 2.79 -13.57
CA GLU A 85 -11.18 2.87 -14.80
C GLU A 85 -12.37 1.91 -14.73
N LEU A 86 -12.17 0.68 -14.28
CA LEU A 86 -13.24 -0.29 -14.09
C LEU A 86 -14.27 0.18 -13.06
N VAL A 87 -13.81 0.75 -11.95
CA VAL A 87 -14.69 1.28 -10.90
C VAL A 87 -15.47 2.49 -11.43
N ALA A 88 -14.82 3.39 -12.14
CA ALA A 88 -15.45 4.58 -12.74
C ALA A 88 -16.48 4.24 -13.83
N ALA A 89 -16.28 3.13 -14.55
CA ALA A 89 -17.23 2.64 -15.56
C ALA A 89 -18.55 2.13 -14.96
N GLY A 90 -18.62 1.95 -13.64
CA GLY A 90 -19.82 1.52 -12.95
C GLY A 90 -20.04 0.00 -12.95
N PRO A 91 -21.26 -0.48 -12.68
CA PRO A 91 -21.56 -1.89 -12.53
C PRO A 91 -21.42 -2.69 -13.84
N GLY A 92 -21.21 -3.99 -13.72
CA GLY A 92 -21.13 -4.94 -14.83
C GLY A 92 -19.75 -5.53 -15.07
N ASN A 93 -18.71 -5.02 -14.40
CA ASN A 93 -17.32 -5.49 -14.49
C ASN A 93 -16.75 -6.00 -13.17
N GLU A 94 -17.61 -6.39 -12.23
CA GLU A 94 -17.21 -6.82 -10.88
C GLU A 94 -16.32 -8.06 -10.93
N ARG A 95 -16.56 -8.97 -11.88
CA ARG A 95 -15.70 -10.17 -12.06
C ARG A 95 -14.29 -9.81 -12.50
N GLU A 96 -14.15 -8.82 -13.37
CA GLU A 96 -12.85 -8.32 -13.83
C GLU A 96 -12.10 -7.63 -12.70
N ARG A 97 -12.79 -6.79 -11.91
CA ARG A 97 -12.24 -6.18 -10.71
C ARG A 97 -11.77 -7.22 -9.69
N LEU A 98 -12.59 -8.25 -9.46
CA LEU A 98 -12.24 -9.34 -8.56
C LEU A 98 -11.00 -10.09 -9.05
N ALA A 99 -10.95 -10.46 -10.32
CA ALA A 99 -9.80 -11.17 -10.90
C ALA A 99 -8.50 -10.38 -10.77
N LEU A 100 -8.54 -9.06 -10.98
CA LEU A 100 -7.40 -8.17 -10.81
C LEU A 100 -6.90 -8.17 -9.36
N LEU A 101 -7.80 -8.07 -8.39
CA LEU A 101 -7.45 -8.08 -6.96
C LEU A 101 -6.95 -9.46 -6.50
N GLU A 102 -7.54 -10.54 -6.98
CA GLU A 102 -7.09 -11.90 -6.68
C GLU A 102 -5.69 -12.19 -7.23
N ALA A 103 -5.39 -11.74 -8.44
CA ALA A 103 -4.05 -11.85 -9.03
C ALA A 103 -3.02 -11.11 -8.18
N HIS A 104 -3.32 -9.88 -7.78
CA HIS A 104 -2.44 -9.10 -6.90
C HIS A 104 -2.27 -9.74 -5.52
N ARG A 105 -3.34 -10.27 -4.93
CA ARG A 105 -3.25 -11.01 -3.66
C ARG A 105 -2.29 -12.21 -3.78
N GLY A 106 -2.33 -12.93 -4.88
CA GLY A 106 -1.40 -14.03 -5.15
C GLY A 106 0.06 -13.59 -5.16
N GLU A 107 0.36 -12.49 -5.84
CA GLU A 107 1.71 -11.89 -5.88
C GLU A 107 2.20 -11.45 -4.50
N VAL A 108 1.34 -10.79 -3.73
CA VAL A 108 1.66 -10.34 -2.36
C VAL A 108 1.88 -11.55 -1.43
N THR A 109 1.06 -12.58 -1.55
CA THR A 109 1.19 -13.81 -0.75
C THR A 109 2.52 -14.52 -1.05
N ALA A 110 2.92 -14.62 -2.31
CA ALA A 110 4.20 -15.20 -2.70
C ALA A 110 5.38 -14.40 -2.12
N ARG A 111 5.33 -13.08 -2.24
CA ARG A 111 6.37 -12.20 -1.66
C ARG A 111 6.43 -12.29 -0.15
N LEU A 112 5.28 -12.43 0.53
CA LEU A 112 5.25 -12.61 1.98
C LEU A 112 5.93 -13.91 2.39
N ALA A 113 5.75 -15.00 1.62
CA ALA A 113 6.43 -16.27 1.85
C ALA A 113 7.95 -16.11 1.73
N GLU A 114 8.44 -15.45 0.68
CA GLU A 114 9.88 -15.17 0.49
C GLU A 114 10.47 -14.34 1.64
N VAL A 115 9.74 -13.32 2.09
CA VAL A 115 10.19 -12.49 3.23
C VAL A 115 10.23 -13.30 4.52
N ARG A 116 9.27 -14.20 4.74
CA ARG A 116 9.28 -15.11 5.90
C ARG A 116 10.47 -16.05 5.88
N GLU A 117 10.79 -16.66 4.74
CA GLU A 117 11.98 -17.50 4.59
C GLU A 117 13.27 -16.72 4.93
N SER A 118 13.36 -15.48 4.42
CA SER A 118 14.50 -14.60 4.74
C SER A 118 14.56 -14.27 6.22
N LEU A 119 13.42 -14.03 6.86
CA LEU A 119 13.34 -13.76 8.30
C LEU A 119 13.78 -14.97 9.13
N ASP A 120 13.40 -16.18 8.71
CA ASP A 120 13.81 -17.44 9.38
C ASP A 120 15.33 -17.60 9.30
N LEU A 121 15.94 -17.32 8.13
CA LEU A 121 17.39 -17.33 7.99
C LEU A 121 18.07 -16.32 8.91
N ILE A 122 17.57 -15.07 8.95
CA ILE A 122 18.10 -14.02 9.83
C ILE A 122 17.99 -14.44 11.29
N SER A 123 16.86 -14.98 11.70
CA SER A 123 16.61 -15.45 13.07
C SER A 123 17.57 -16.56 13.44
N HIS A 124 17.77 -17.53 12.55
CA HIS A 124 18.75 -18.61 12.76
C HIS A 124 20.17 -18.04 12.93
N LYS A 125 20.59 -17.10 12.09
CA LYS A 125 21.90 -16.44 12.21
C LYS A 125 22.07 -15.73 13.55
N ILE A 126 21.04 -15.04 14.02
CA ILE A 126 21.04 -14.37 15.32
C ILE A 126 21.26 -15.40 16.44
N ASP A 127 20.57 -16.53 16.40
CA ASP A 127 20.69 -17.59 17.40
C ASP A 127 22.10 -18.19 17.40
N VAL A 128 22.68 -18.44 16.24
CA VAL A 128 24.06 -18.91 16.10
C VAL A 128 25.03 -17.90 16.72
N TYR A 129 24.92 -16.62 16.41
CA TYR A 129 25.79 -15.59 16.98
C TYR A 129 25.65 -15.47 18.50
N ARG A 130 24.45 -15.52 19.02
CA ARG A 130 24.18 -15.50 20.46
C ARG A 130 24.83 -16.70 21.16
N GLY A 131 24.70 -17.90 20.59
CA GLY A 131 25.33 -19.11 21.12
C GLY A 131 26.84 -19.03 21.12
N ARG A 132 27.44 -18.56 20.02
CA ARG A 132 28.90 -18.44 19.90
C ARG A 132 29.48 -17.36 20.82
N LEU A 133 28.81 -16.22 20.96
CA LEU A 133 29.20 -15.17 21.89
C LEU A 133 29.17 -15.68 23.35
N ALA A 134 28.12 -16.43 23.72
CA ALA A 134 28.01 -17.01 25.03
C ALA A 134 29.10 -18.07 25.30
N ALA A 135 29.52 -18.82 24.29
CA ALA A 135 30.60 -19.82 24.36
C ALA A 135 32.01 -19.20 24.27
N GLY A 136 32.14 -17.92 23.88
CA GLY A 136 33.43 -17.23 23.76
C GLY A 136 34.21 -17.59 22.47
N ASP A 137 33.57 -18.16 21.47
CA ASP A 137 34.18 -18.59 20.21
C ASP A 137 33.56 -17.91 18.94
N ALA A 138 33.00 -16.73 19.10
CA ALA A 138 32.38 -15.95 18.00
C ALA A 138 33.37 -15.47 16.92
N ASP A 139 34.65 -15.41 17.24
CA ASP A 139 35.76 -15.08 16.33
C ASP A 139 35.93 -16.08 15.17
N ARG A 140 35.40 -17.30 15.35
CA ARG A 140 35.39 -18.35 14.31
C ARG A 140 34.20 -18.33 13.38
N LEU A 141 33.25 -17.44 13.59
CA LEU A 141 32.14 -17.25 12.66
C LEU A 141 32.66 -16.73 11.31
N TRP A 142 32.30 -17.45 10.24
CA TRP A 142 32.77 -17.15 8.86
C TRP A 142 34.29 -17.31 8.63
N ALA A 143 35.02 -17.85 9.59
CA ALA A 143 36.38 -18.25 9.30
C ALA A 143 36.40 -19.42 8.30
N PRO A 144 37.34 -19.42 7.32
CA PRO A 144 37.53 -20.60 6.46
C PRO A 144 37.80 -21.80 7.33
N ASP A 145 37.19 -22.95 6.98
CA ASP A 145 37.51 -24.21 7.68
C ASP A 145 38.96 -24.54 7.38
N PRO A 146 39.86 -24.65 8.39
CA PRO A 146 41.28 -24.92 8.16
C PRO A 146 41.56 -26.31 7.61
N GLY A 147 40.54 -27.09 7.26
CA GLY A 147 40.67 -28.49 6.81
C GLY A 147 40.27 -28.78 5.37
N HIS A 148 40.08 -27.77 4.50
CA HIS A 148 39.81 -28.00 3.08
C HIS A 148 40.88 -27.32 2.22
N ASP A 149 42.06 -27.96 2.13
CA ASP A 149 42.98 -27.88 0.99
C ASP A 149 42.86 -29.16 0.17
#